data_ef401ba080371642fbc2052e93404d4f
#
_entry.id   ef401ba080371642fbc2052e93404d4f
#
_cell.length_a   1.000
_cell.length_b   1.000
_cell.length_c   1.000
_cell.angle_alpha   90.00
_cell.angle_beta   90.00
_cell.angle_gamma   90.00
#
_symmetry.space_group_name_H-M   'P 1'
#
loop_
_entity.id
_entity.type
_entity.pdbx_description
1 polymer ?
#
loop_
_entity_poly.entity_id
_entity_poly.type
_entity_poly.pdbx_seq_one_letter_code
_entity_poly.pdbx_strand_id
1 'polypeptide(L)'
;MVKKIIKNSNIRKAVQLLSLLLCFFVFILQTKGQTKEFNAICAAYIKGYNSLEIPETELDYKTNFSKIKGTSALQKQDTFFLHYSKRLKTLDIKGFGKEEKLRYYQLNYEINMNLERNALEMKWDHDGRKMPENGLHQLDNYKAWYSYYVKHFTSVDLTPEQVFAVGKSEVKRVQGEIKAIEMKLGFSNDASFYKFLHSDTFYLKDKGQILTAYAEIDKTVRKNLDKLFPKYDIPEIGVMEWPNATATTPPGMYLDKESNAYGKDIFQFNFYGKKHNKRSMEWLYMHEAIPGHHLQFIVRKNNKDSSSLKNTVFYFGNAEGWACYVENFGKETGLYQNDYTYLGKWEWDLVRSARLVMEVGIHYYGWSKEKALQYWKENIAGQDEIADREITRITNWAGQALCYKIGALTIKKIVNQRIKHGDSIIAAHRYLLTHSDFPLQVLLNKT
;
A
#
# COMPACT_ATOMS: atom_id res chain seq x y z
N MET A 1 -19.17 62.98 -35.37
CA MET A 1 -18.51 62.72 -34.07
C MET A 1 -18.75 61.27 -33.58
N VAL A 2 -19.96 60.75 -33.52
CA VAL A 2 -20.30 59.39 -33.06
C VAL A 2 -19.60 58.25 -33.82
N LYS A 3 -19.50 58.28 -35.16
CA LYS A 3 -18.81 57.24 -35.95
C LYS A 3 -17.30 57.14 -35.63
N LYS A 4 -16.65 58.23 -35.18
CA LYS A 4 -15.22 58.21 -34.81
C LYS A 4 -15.01 57.62 -33.40
N ILE A 5 -15.98 57.78 -32.51
CA ILE A 5 -15.97 57.20 -31.14
C ILE A 5 -16.20 55.68 -31.22
N ILE A 6 -17.14 55.21 -32.07
CA ILE A 6 -17.41 53.77 -32.26
C ILE A 6 -16.23 53.08 -32.89
N LYS A 7 -15.55 53.69 -33.88
CA LYS A 7 -14.36 53.15 -34.53
C LYS A 7 -13.18 52.99 -33.52
N ASN A 8 -13.01 53.97 -32.61
CA ASN A 8 -11.98 53.88 -31.57
C ASN A 8 -12.30 52.82 -30.50
N SER A 9 -13.57 52.56 -30.17
CA SER A 9 -13.98 51.52 -29.26
C SER A 9 -13.69 50.12 -29.83
N ASN A 10 -13.99 49.92 -31.12
CA ASN A 10 -13.74 48.64 -31.78
C ASN A 10 -12.23 48.35 -31.95
N ILE A 11 -11.42 49.37 -32.25
CA ILE A 11 -9.97 49.23 -32.30
C ILE A 11 -9.39 48.87 -30.91
N ARG A 12 -9.85 49.55 -29.83
CA ARG A 12 -9.43 49.23 -28.47
C ARG A 12 -9.79 47.79 -28.07
N LYS A 13 -11.01 47.34 -28.39
CA LYS A 13 -11.42 45.93 -28.16
C LYS A 13 -10.57 44.93 -28.94
N ALA A 14 -10.27 45.22 -30.20
CA ALA A 14 -9.43 44.38 -31.02
C ALA A 14 -7.98 44.29 -30.49
N VAL A 15 -7.40 45.41 -30.04
CA VAL A 15 -6.07 45.44 -29.41
C VAL A 15 -6.06 44.67 -28.08
N GLN A 16 -7.11 44.82 -27.23
CA GLN A 16 -7.23 44.03 -26.02
C GLN A 16 -7.37 42.52 -26.28
N LEU A 17 -8.15 42.14 -27.29
CA LEU A 17 -8.29 40.72 -27.68
C LEU A 17 -6.95 40.17 -28.22
N LEU A 18 -6.25 40.93 -29.03
CA LEU A 18 -4.94 40.54 -29.57
C LEU A 18 -3.88 40.40 -28.46
N SER A 19 -3.87 41.31 -27.47
CA SER A 19 -2.96 41.21 -26.32
C SER A 19 -3.29 40.00 -25.43
N LEU A 20 -4.57 39.69 -25.20
CA LEU A 20 -4.99 38.47 -24.50
C LEU A 20 -4.59 37.20 -25.22
N LEU A 21 -4.76 37.16 -26.57
CA LEU A 21 -4.31 36.03 -27.40
C LEU A 21 -2.79 35.86 -27.36
N LEU A 22 -2.05 36.94 -27.40
CA LEU A 22 -0.59 36.90 -27.33
C LEU A 22 -0.12 36.42 -25.95
N CYS A 23 -0.71 36.93 -24.87
CA CYS A 23 -0.43 36.44 -23.50
C CYS A 23 -0.76 34.96 -23.36
N PHE A 24 -1.90 34.50 -23.89
CA PHE A 24 -2.30 33.10 -23.89
C PHE A 24 -1.33 32.22 -24.69
N PHE A 25 -0.88 32.69 -25.85
CA PHE A 25 0.09 31.98 -26.68
C PHE A 25 1.48 31.89 -26.01
N VAL A 26 1.96 32.97 -25.40
CA VAL A 26 3.20 32.98 -24.61
C VAL A 26 3.08 32.03 -23.42
N PHE A 27 1.95 32.02 -22.71
CA PHE A 27 1.68 31.09 -21.61
C PHE A 27 1.73 29.62 -22.06
N ILE A 28 1.11 29.28 -23.22
CA ILE A 28 1.16 27.92 -23.78
C ILE A 28 2.61 27.52 -24.13
N LEU A 29 3.38 28.41 -24.75
CA LEU A 29 4.77 28.11 -25.08
C LEU A 29 5.63 27.91 -23.84
N GLN A 30 5.44 28.74 -22.80
CA GLN A 30 6.14 28.61 -21.53
C GLN A 30 5.77 27.29 -20.82
N THR A 31 4.50 26.93 -20.78
CA THR A 31 4.04 25.68 -20.21
C THR A 31 4.63 24.46 -20.93
N LYS A 32 4.63 24.44 -22.26
CA LYS A 32 5.25 23.37 -23.05
C LYS A 32 6.76 23.28 -22.77
N GLY A 33 7.43 24.39 -22.58
CA GLY A 33 8.85 24.45 -22.20
C GLY A 33 9.09 23.80 -20.83
N GLN A 34 8.28 24.17 -19.84
CA GLN A 34 8.38 23.61 -18.48
C GLN A 34 8.09 22.09 -18.43
N THR A 35 7.08 21.61 -19.16
CA THR A 35 6.77 20.17 -19.27
C THR A 35 7.93 19.40 -19.93
N LYS A 36 8.53 19.94 -20.99
CA LYS A 36 9.69 19.33 -21.65
C LYS A 36 10.89 19.26 -20.70
N GLU A 37 11.13 20.31 -19.96
CA GLU A 37 12.22 20.37 -18.96
C GLU A 37 11.98 19.36 -17.85
N PHE A 38 10.75 19.26 -17.30
CA PHE A 38 10.39 18.28 -16.28
C PHE A 38 10.60 16.84 -16.77
N ASN A 39 10.19 16.50 -18.00
CA ASN A 39 10.42 15.18 -18.56
C ASN A 39 11.92 14.85 -18.70
N ALA A 40 12.73 15.85 -19.10
CA ALA A 40 14.19 15.69 -19.16
C ALA A 40 14.80 15.49 -17.75
N ILE A 41 14.28 16.20 -16.74
CA ILE A 41 14.68 15.99 -15.34
C ILE A 41 14.37 14.56 -14.89
N CYS A 42 13.14 14.05 -15.14
CA CYS A 42 12.75 12.68 -14.80
C CYS A 42 13.67 11.64 -15.44
N ALA A 43 13.91 11.75 -16.75
CA ALA A 43 14.79 10.82 -17.47
C ALA A 43 16.23 10.82 -16.93
N ALA A 44 16.78 12.02 -16.69
CA ALA A 44 18.12 12.16 -16.13
C ALA A 44 18.21 11.66 -14.67
N TYR A 45 17.16 11.89 -13.87
CA TYR A 45 17.07 11.37 -12.50
C TYR A 45 17.12 9.85 -12.49
N ILE A 46 16.30 9.17 -13.28
CA ILE A 46 16.24 7.70 -13.31
C ILE A 46 17.58 7.12 -13.73
N LYS A 47 18.18 7.66 -14.81
CA LYS A 47 19.51 7.22 -15.25
C LYS A 47 20.57 7.40 -14.16
N GLY A 48 20.57 8.55 -13.49
CA GLY A 48 21.51 8.86 -12.42
C GLY A 48 21.24 8.01 -11.16
N TYR A 49 19.98 7.82 -10.78
CA TYR A 49 19.58 7.01 -9.63
C TYR A 49 20.11 5.58 -9.75
N ASN A 50 19.94 4.94 -10.90
CA ASN A 50 20.41 3.57 -11.12
C ASN A 50 21.95 3.47 -10.99
N SER A 51 22.70 4.55 -11.23
CA SER A 51 24.15 4.57 -11.07
C SER A 51 24.65 4.78 -9.65
N LEU A 52 23.73 5.06 -8.69
CA LEU A 52 24.06 5.23 -7.27
C LEU A 52 24.17 3.90 -6.51
N GLU A 53 23.72 2.80 -7.13
CA GLU A 53 23.74 1.46 -6.54
C GLU A 53 23.15 1.45 -5.11
N ILE A 54 22.03 2.15 -4.93
CA ILE A 54 21.31 2.18 -3.67
C ILE A 54 20.73 0.79 -3.44
N PRO A 55 21.02 0.14 -2.29
CA PRO A 55 20.46 -1.16 -1.99
C PRO A 55 18.93 -1.12 -1.94
N GLU A 56 18.29 -2.16 -2.49
CA GLU A 56 16.87 -2.34 -2.26
C GLU A 56 16.59 -2.54 -0.77
N THR A 57 15.49 -1.95 -0.30
CA THR A 57 15.06 -2.10 1.08
C THR A 57 14.50 -3.51 1.29
N GLU A 58 15.15 -4.26 2.18
CA GLU A 58 14.70 -5.57 2.61
C GLU A 58 13.62 -5.46 3.68
N LEU A 59 12.86 -6.54 3.87
CA LEU A 59 11.87 -6.59 4.95
C LEU A 59 12.54 -6.59 6.33
N ASP A 60 13.63 -7.36 6.49
CA ASP A 60 14.41 -7.40 7.72
C ASP A 60 15.29 -6.15 7.87
N TYR A 61 15.03 -5.35 8.92
CA TYR A 61 15.79 -4.14 9.16
C TYR A 61 17.29 -4.40 9.42
N LYS A 62 17.66 -5.53 10.01
CA LYS A 62 19.07 -5.87 10.28
C LYS A 62 19.84 -6.00 8.98
N THR A 63 19.21 -6.62 7.97
CA THR A 63 19.78 -6.72 6.61
C THR A 63 19.95 -5.32 5.99
N ASN A 64 18.97 -4.41 6.17
CA ASN A 64 19.10 -3.03 5.68
C ASN A 64 20.29 -2.32 6.30
N PHE A 65 20.45 -2.41 7.60
CA PHE A 65 21.59 -1.78 8.30
C PHE A 65 22.94 -2.36 7.85
N SER A 66 23.02 -3.66 7.57
CA SER A 66 24.25 -4.28 7.06
C SER A 66 24.64 -3.85 5.63
N LYS A 67 23.68 -3.31 4.86
CA LYS A 67 23.87 -2.83 3.49
C LYS A 67 24.17 -1.32 3.40
N ILE A 68 24.17 -0.58 4.52
CA ILE A 68 24.45 0.84 4.54
C ILE A 68 25.84 1.08 3.94
N LYS A 69 25.91 1.99 2.97
CA LYS A 69 27.16 2.28 2.24
C LYS A 69 28.09 3.18 3.07
N GLY A 70 29.37 3.16 2.72
CA GLY A 70 30.36 4.07 3.34
C GLY A 70 30.12 5.54 3.01
N THR A 71 30.72 6.42 3.82
CA THR A 71 30.50 7.89 3.80
C THR A 71 30.63 8.52 2.40
N SER A 72 31.62 8.09 1.60
CA SER A 72 31.82 8.65 0.24
C SER A 72 30.65 8.36 -0.68
N ALA A 73 30.07 7.16 -0.62
CA ALA A 73 28.89 6.80 -1.42
C ALA A 73 27.68 7.59 -0.96
N LEU A 74 27.48 7.73 0.36
CA LEU A 74 26.38 8.51 0.93
C LEU A 74 26.47 10.00 0.55
N GLN A 75 27.67 10.59 0.56
CA GLN A 75 27.89 11.98 0.10
C GLN A 75 27.57 12.15 -1.39
N LYS A 76 27.92 11.16 -2.23
CA LYS A 76 27.54 11.16 -3.65
C LYS A 76 26.02 11.12 -3.82
N GLN A 77 25.34 10.28 -3.05
CA GLN A 77 23.87 10.20 -3.05
C GLN A 77 23.25 11.51 -2.58
N ASP A 78 23.74 12.10 -1.50
CA ASP A 78 23.24 13.38 -0.98
C ASP A 78 23.35 14.50 -2.01
N THR A 79 24.52 14.64 -2.63
CA THR A 79 24.76 15.61 -3.71
C THR A 79 23.78 15.43 -4.87
N PHE A 80 23.54 14.17 -5.27
CA PHE A 80 22.59 13.85 -6.32
C PHE A 80 21.15 14.28 -5.96
N PHE A 81 20.66 13.89 -4.80
CA PHE A 81 19.30 14.22 -4.38
C PHE A 81 19.09 15.73 -4.17
N LEU A 82 20.06 16.42 -3.57
CA LEU A 82 20.03 17.88 -3.40
C LEU A 82 20.02 18.59 -4.76
N HIS A 83 20.81 18.13 -5.74
CA HIS A 83 20.79 18.67 -7.10
C HIS A 83 19.40 18.60 -7.72
N TYR A 84 18.74 17.43 -7.68
CA TYR A 84 17.40 17.27 -8.26
C TYR A 84 16.31 17.97 -7.45
N SER A 85 16.40 18.03 -6.12
CA SER A 85 15.53 18.85 -5.29
C SER A 85 15.57 20.33 -5.70
N LYS A 86 16.80 20.88 -5.92
CA LYS A 86 16.98 22.25 -6.37
C LYS A 86 16.37 22.45 -7.77
N ARG A 87 16.62 21.57 -8.71
CA ARG A 87 16.07 21.65 -10.07
C ARG A 87 14.54 21.60 -10.09
N LEU A 88 13.91 20.73 -9.30
CA LEU A 88 12.45 20.68 -9.23
C LEU A 88 11.85 21.99 -8.74
N LYS A 89 12.49 22.66 -7.76
CA LYS A 89 12.02 23.94 -7.19
C LYS A 89 12.07 25.10 -8.19
N THR A 90 12.82 25.01 -9.29
CA THR A 90 12.87 26.05 -10.33
C THR A 90 11.71 25.96 -11.32
N LEU A 91 10.97 24.85 -11.34
CA LEU A 91 9.87 24.65 -12.28
C LEU A 91 8.60 25.40 -11.85
N ASP A 92 8.00 26.13 -12.78
CA ASP A 92 6.63 26.63 -12.62
C ASP A 92 5.62 25.55 -13.07
N ILE A 93 5.04 24.87 -12.09
CA ILE A 93 4.09 23.77 -12.32
C ILE A 93 2.64 24.23 -12.51
N LYS A 94 2.34 25.54 -12.50
CA LYS A 94 0.97 26.05 -12.64
C LYS A 94 0.29 25.56 -13.91
N GLY A 95 1.05 25.54 -15.00
CA GLY A 95 0.57 25.09 -16.31
C GLY A 95 0.62 23.58 -16.53
N PHE A 96 1.13 22.79 -15.60
CA PHE A 96 1.18 21.33 -15.75
C PHE A 96 -0.23 20.72 -15.76
N GLY A 97 -0.43 19.70 -16.58
CA GLY A 97 -1.60 18.84 -16.52
C GLY A 97 -1.68 18.06 -15.20
N LYS A 98 -2.80 17.37 -14.98
CA LYS A 98 -3.00 16.60 -13.74
C LYS A 98 -1.94 15.52 -13.55
N GLU A 99 -1.63 14.78 -14.60
CA GLU A 99 -0.64 13.69 -14.58
C GLU A 99 0.79 14.20 -14.38
N GLU A 100 1.18 15.31 -15.04
CA GLU A 100 2.48 15.90 -14.81
C GLU A 100 2.63 16.41 -13.38
N LYS A 101 1.58 17.00 -12.80
CA LYS A 101 1.59 17.41 -11.40
C LYS A 101 1.76 16.22 -10.45
N LEU A 102 1.04 15.11 -10.68
CA LEU A 102 1.20 13.90 -9.88
C LEU A 102 2.64 13.38 -9.97
N ARG A 103 3.21 13.25 -11.16
CA ARG A 103 4.60 12.82 -11.36
C ARG A 103 5.62 13.76 -10.71
N TYR A 104 5.38 15.09 -10.77
CA TYR A 104 6.20 16.07 -10.06
C TYR A 104 6.18 15.83 -8.55
N TYR A 105 5.00 15.64 -7.96
CA TYR A 105 4.88 15.37 -6.53
C TYR A 105 5.45 14.01 -6.13
N GLN A 106 5.33 13.00 -6.98
CA GLN A 106 5.96 11.70 -6.77
C GLN A 106 7.49 11.83 -6.73
N LEU A 107 8.08 12.46 -7.75
CA LEU A 107 9.54 12.65 -7.80
C LEU A 107 10.03 13.47 -6.60
N ASN A 108 9.30 14.52 -6.22
CA ASN A 108 9.64 15.31 -5.03
C ASN A 108 9.54 14.48 -3.74
N TYR A 109 8.53 13.61 -3.62
CA TYR A 109 8.39 12.68 -2.50
C TYR A 109 9.59 11.74 -2.42
N GLU A 110 9.97 11.10 -3.51
CA GLU A 110 11.11 10.18 -3.57
C GLU A 110 12.43 10.84 -3.23
N ILE A 111 12.67 12.03 -3.75
CA ILE A 111 13.88 12.80 -3.41
C ILE A 111 13.94 13.07 -1.90
N ASN A 112 12.83 13.50 -1.29
CA ASN A 112 12.79 13.81 0.14
C ASN A 112 12.96 12.55 0.99
N MET A 113 12.34 11.42 0.61
CA MET A 113 12.50 10.13 1.31
C MET A 113 13.96 9.65 1.25
N ASN A 114 14.63 9.80 0.11
CA ASN A 114 16.04 9.41 -0.03
C ASN A 114 16.98 10.37 0.75
N LEU A 115 16.69 11.67 0.81
CA LEU A 115 17.45 12.62 1.63
C LEU A 115 17.29 12.29 3.12
N GLU A 116 16.09 11.94 3.58
CA GLU A 116 15.84 11.53 4.97
C GLU A 116 16.58 10.22 5.30
N ARG A 117 16.49 9.19 4.42
CA ARG A 117 17.26 7.95 4.57
C ARG A 117 18.75 8.24 4.66
N ASN A 118 19.27 9.00 3.73
CA ASN A 118 20.70 9.30 3.64
C ASN A 118 21.21 10.05 4.88
N ALA A 119 20.41 10.98 5.41
CA ALA A 119 20.74 11.70 6.65
C ALA A 119 20.78 10.77 7.88
N LEU A 120 19.98 9.71 7.90
CA LEU A 120 20.04 8.67 8.94
C LEU A 120 21.26 7.77 8.76
N GLU A 121 21.50 7.30 7.53
CA GLU A 121 22.63 6.43 7.19
C GLU A 121 23.98 7.10 7.41
N MET A 122 24.12 8.41 7.14
CA MET A 122 25.35 9.18 7.44
C MET A 122 25.70 9.24 8.94
N LYS A 123 24.71 9.06 9.81
CA LYS A 123 24.90 9.01 11.26
C LYS A 123 25.11 7.60 11.79
N TRP A 124 25.04 6.61 10.89
CA TRP A 124 25.21 5.22 11.24
C TRP A 124 26.71 4.92 11.47
N ASP A 125 27.00 4.40 12.66
CA ASP A 125 28.35 3.95 13.02
C ASP A 125 28.50 2.48 12.65
N HIS A 126 29.42 2.20 11.73
CA HIS A 126 29.72 0.85 11.28
C HIS A 126 30.61 0.06 12.26
N ASP A 127 31.25 0.74 13.19
CA ASP A 127 32.25 0.13 14.06
C ASP A 127 31.63 -0.55 15.29
N GLY A 128 31.37 -1.84 15.13
CA GLY A 128 31.22 -2.77 16.25
C GLY A 128 29.87 -2.79 16.97
N ARG A 129 28.83 -2.10 16.49
CA ARG A 129 27.51 -2.18 17.12
C ARG A 129 26.85 -3.53 16.85
N LYS A 130 26.50 -4.23 17.91
CA LYS A 130 25.63 -5.39 17.83
C LYS A 130 24.23 -4.93 17.43
N MET A 131 23.70 -5.49 16.34
CA MET A 131 22.32 -5.23 15.91
C MET A 131 21.33 -5.61 17.00
N PRO A 132 20.36 -4.74 17.32
CA PRO A 132 19.33 -5.08 18.30
C PRO A 132 18.50 -6.26 17.83
N GLU A 133 18.22 -7.19 18.74
CA GLU A 133 17.44 -8.39 18.44
C GLU A 133 15.95 -8.17 18.62
N ASN A 134 15.55 -7.22 19.48
CA ASN A 134 14.19 -7.02 19.95
C ASN A 134 13.58 -5.70 19.48
N GLY A 135 13.92 -5.26 18.27
CA GLY A 135 13.35 -4.05 17.67
C GLY A 135 14.28 -2.83 17.73
N LEU A 136 13.91 -1.80 17.00
CA LEU A 136 14.76 -0.60 16.80
C LEU A 136 14.98 0.23 18.05
N HIS A 137 14.11 0.14 19.08
CA HIS A 137 14.15 0.98 20.28
C HIS A 137 15.47 0.94 21.05
N GLN A 138 16.33 -0.04 20.76
CA GLN A 138 17.67 -0.16 21.37
C GLN A 138 18.74 0.67 20.65
N LEU A 139 18.42 1.32 19.53
CA LEU A 139 19.32 2.23 18.82
C LEU A 139 19.23 3.65 19.40
N ASP A 140 20.33 4.41 19.41
CA ASP A 140 20.38 5.77 19.97
C ASP A 140 19.38 6.73 19.29
N ASN A 141 19.23 6.62 17.98
CA ASN A 141 18.32 7.46 17.18
C ASN A 141 17.09 6.69 16.65
N TYR A 142 16.66 5.66 17.38
CA TYR A 142 15.58 4.76 16.96
C TYR A 142 14.27 5.46 16.56
N LYS A 143 13.92 6.57 17.22
CA LYS A 143 12.70 7.31 16.90
C LYS A 143 12.72 7.85 15.47
N ALA A 144 13.87 8.38 15.04
CA ALA A 144 14.03 8.88 13.69
C ALA A 144 14.02 7.74 12.67
N TRP A 145 14.73 6.63 12.95
CA TRP A 145 14.70 5.43 12.10
C TRP A 145 13.30 4.84 11.98
N TYR A 146 12.60 4.68 13.10
CA TYR A 146 11.25 4.10 13.05
C TYR A 146 10.25 5.03 12.34
N SER A 147 10.33 6.34 12.56
CA SER A 147 9.51 7.32 11.81
C SER A 147 9.77 7.27 10.30
N TYR A 148 11.04 7.07 9.90
CA TYR A 148 11.38 6.83 8.49
C TYR A 148 10.74 5.55 7.96
N TYR A 149 10.86 4.41 8.68
CA TYR A 149 10.26 3.14 8.27
C TYR A 149 8.73 3.21 8.17
N VAL A 150 8.06 3.89 9.10
CA VAL A 150 6.61 4.15 9.02
C VAL A 150 6.25 4.81 7.69
N LYS A 151 6.94 5.89 7.33
CA LYS A 151 6.70 6.61 6.04
C LYS A 151 7.08 5.76 4.83
N HIS A 152 8.20 5.08 4.90
CA HIS A 152 8.71 4.25 3.80
C HIS A 152 7.72 3.14 3.42
N PHE A 153 7.26 2.35 4.40
CA PHE A 153 6.38 1.22 4.13
C PHE A 153 4.92 1.62 3.90
N THR A 154 4.41 2.63 4.62
CA THR A 154 3.02 3.06 4.44
C THR A 154 2.83 4.03 3.27
N SER A 155 3.89 4.72 2.87
CA SER A 155 3.89 5.89 1.98
C SER A 155 2.92 7.00 2.41
N VAL A 156 2.67 7.11 3.73
CA VAL A 156 1.79 8.12 4.36
C VAL A 156 2.57 8.85 5.45
N ASP A 157 2.36 10.17 5.54
CA ASP A 157 3.00 11.03 6.55
C ASP A 157 2.23 10.95 7.88
N LEU A 158 2.49 9.89 8.64
CA LEU A 158 1.95 9.65 9.99
C LEU A 158 3.08 9.48 10.99
N THR A 159 2.88 10.02 12.21
CA THR A 159 3.81 9.73 13.30
C THR A 159 3.52 8.35 13.91
N PRO A 160 4.50 7.71 14.56
CA PRO A 160 4.28 6.46 15.29
C PRO A 160 3.12 6.54 16.30
N GLU A 161 2.98 7.67 17.00
CA GLU A 161 1.90 7.89 17.96
C GLU A 161 0.52 7.92 17.29
N GLN A 162 0.42 8.52 16.09
CA GLN A 162 -0.81 8.52 15.30
C GLN A 162 -1.15 7.11 14.83
N VAL A 163 -0.16 6.34 14.36
CA VAL A 163 -0.35 4.92 13.98
C VAL A 163 -0.85 4.10 15.16
N PHE A 164 -0.24 4.27 16.34
CA PHE A 164 -0.65 3.59 17.57
C PHE A 164 -2.11 3.90 17.95
N ALA A 165 -2.49 5.18 17.89
CA ALA A 165 -3.85 5.63 18.20
C ALA A 165 -4.87 5.06 17.21
N VAL A 166 -4.55 5.08 15.90
CA VAL A 166 -5.37 4.44 14.85
C VAL A 166 -5.53 2.95 15.14
N GLY A 167 -4.43 2.26 15.47
CA GLY A 167 -4.45 0.82 15.78
C GLY A 167 -5.40 0.49 16.93
N LYS A 168 -5.32 1.23 18.05
CA LYS A 168 -6.22 1.05 19.20
C LYS A 168 -7.70 1.27 18.83
N SER A 169 -7.98 2.29 18.05
CA SER A 169 -9.35 2.59 17.58
C SER A 169 -9.89 1.48 16.68
N GLU A 170 -9.07 1.00 15.74
CA GLU A 170 -9.47 -0.04 14.79
C GLU A 170 -9.62 -1.41 15.46
N VAL A 171 -8.76 -1.76 16.43
CA VAL A 171 -8.94 -2.98 17.24
C VAL A 171 -10.33 -2.98 17.90
N LYS A 172 -10.67 -1.89 18.61
CA LYS A 172 -11.98 -1.77 19.26
C LYS A 172 -13.15 -1.84 18.25
N ARG A 173 -13.01 -1.17 17.11
CA ARG A 173 -14.06 -1.17 16.07
C ARG A 173 -14.27 -2.59 15.52
N VAL A 174 -13.19 -3.29 15.18
CA VAL A 174 -13.26 -4.63 14.58
C VAL A 174 -13.75 -5.67 15.60
N GLN A 175 -13.34 -5.57 16.86
CA GLN A 175 -13.91 -6.40 17.94
C GLN A 175 -15.44 -6.23 18.04
N GLY A 176 -15.94 -5.02 17.85
CA GLY A 176 -17.39 -4.76 17.80
C GLY A 176 -18.10 -5.50 16.66
N GLU A 177 -17.50 -5.52 15.46
CA GLU A 177 -18.03 -6.27 14.30
C GLU A 177 -18.05 -7.79 14.56
N ILE A 178 -16.96 -8.33 15.11
CA ILE A 178 -16.87 -9.76 15.47
C ILE A 178 -17.94 -10.09 16.51
N LYS A 179 -18.08 -9.27 17.56
CA LYS A 179 -19.06 -9.48 18.63
C LYS A 179 -20.50 -9.43 18.11
N ALA A 180 -20.79 -8.54 17.17
CA ALA A 180 -22.11 -8.49 16.53
C ALA A 180 -22.43 -9.78 15.75
N ILE A 181 -21.45 -10.36 15.07
CA ILE A 181 -21.61 -11.65 14.37
C ILE A 181 -21.80 -12.80 15.37
N GLU A 182 -20.97 -12.84 16.42
CA GLU A 182 -21.08 -13.84 17.50
C GLU A 182 -22.49 -13.87 18.11
N MET A 183 -23.00 -12.69 18.47
CA MET A 183 -24.37 -12.55 19.02
C MET A 183 -25.44 -12.97 18.01
N LYS A 184 -25.29 -12.60 16.73
CA LYS A 184 -26.21 -13.00 15.64
C LYS A 184 -26.25 -14.51 15.46
N LEU A 185 -25.12 -15.20 15.67
CA LEU A 185 -25.01 -16.65 15.59
C LEU A 185 -25.50 -17.36 16.86
N GLY A 186 -25.96 -16.63 17.89
CA GLY A 186 -26.57 -17.17 19.11
C GLY A 186 -25.57 -17.61 20.18
N PHE A 187 -24.30 -17.19 20.10
CA PHE A 187 -23.32 -17.51 21.13
C PHE A 187 -23.37 -16.45 22.24
N SER A 188 -23.32 -16.93 23.48
CA SER A 188 -23.38 -16.09 24.70
C SER A 188 -22.01 -15.71 25.26
N ASN A 189 -20.93 -16.40 24.81
CA ASN A 189 -19.59 -16.17 25.28
C ASN A 189 -18.52 -16.60 24.26
N ASP A 190 -17.41 -15.91 24.27
CA ASP A 190 -16.30 -16.09 23.35
C ASP A 190 -15.72 -17.53 23.39
N ALA A 191 -15.63 -18.15 24.58
CA ALA A 191 -15.03 -19.48 24.72
C ALA A 191 -15.80 -20.55 23.94
N SER A 192 -17.13 -20.56 24.02
CA SER A 192 -17.97 -21.50 23.27
C SER A 192 -17.94 -21.18 21.76
N PHE A 193 -17.92 -19.89 21.40
CA PHE A 193 -17.84 -19.44 20.02
C PHE A 193 -16.55 -19.91 19.35
N TYR A 194 -15.39 -19.58 19.90
CA TYR A 194 -14.12 -19.97 19.31
C TYR A 194 -13.86 -21.47 19.36
N LYS A 195 -14.33 -22.19 20.41
CA LYS A 195 -14.32 -23.65 20.42
C LYS A 195 -15.09 -24.23 19.23
N PHE A 196 -16.26 -23.68 18.91
CA PHE A 196 -17.04 -24.10 17.76
C PHE A 196 -16.31 -23.80 16.44
N LEU A 197 -15.71 -22.61 16.29
CA LEU A 197 -14.99 -22.20 15.10
C LEU A 197 -13.73 -23.04 14.81
N HIS A 198 -13.16 -23.70 15.82
CA HIS A 198 -12.03 -24.63 15.67
C HIS A 198 -12.46 -26.06 15.35
N SER A 199 -13.77 -26.34 15.24
CA SER A 199 -14.24 -27.67 14.85
C SER A 199 -13.89 -27.98 13.39
N ASP A 200 -13.79 -29.29 13.08
CA ASP A 200 -13.47 -29.80 11.74
C ASP A 200 -14.42 -29.30 10.63
N THR A 201 -15.63 -28.91 11.01
CA THR A 201 -16.63 -28.33 10.09
C THR A 201 -16.10 -27.15 9.29
N PHE A 202 -15.19 -26.36 9.85
CA PHE A 202 -14.62 -25.18 9.21
C PHE A 202 -13.36 -25.43 8.39
N TYR A 203 -12.94 -26.68 8.24
CA TYR A 203 -11.73 -27.01 7.50
C TYR A 203 -12.02 -27.93 6.33
N LEU A 204 -11.41 -27.63 5.19
CA LEU A 204 -11.23 -28.55 4.07
C LEU A 204 -9.91 -29.31 4.26
N LYS A 205 -9.97 -30.63 4.09
CA LYS A 205 -8.82 -31.52 4.23
C LYS A 205 -8.42 -32.20 2.90
N ASP A 206 -9.23 -31.99 1.88
CA ASP A 206 -8.98 -32.49 0.51
C ASP A 206 -8.62 -31.32 -0.41
N LYS A 207 -7.51 -31.45 -1.09
CA LYS A 207 -6.96 -30.43 -1.99
C LYS A 207 -7.88 -30.19 -3.19
N GLY A 208 -8.50 -31.23 -3.73
CA GLY A 208 -9.43 -31.08 -4.87
C GLY A 208 -10.63 -30.24 -4.48
N GLN A 209 -11.18 -30.44 -3.29
CA GLN A 209 -12.28 -29.62 -2.76
C GLN A 209 -11.86 -28.16 -2.56
N ILE A 210 -10.61 -27.89 -2.12
CA ILE A 210 -10.09 -26.54 -1.95
C ILE A 210 -10.00 -25.84 -3.33
N LEU A 211 -9.44 -26.51 -4.34
CA LEU A 211 -9.31 -25.95 -5.68
C LEU A 211 -10.68 -25.69 -6.32
N THR A 212 -11.63 -26.62 -6.15
CA THR A 212 -13.01 -26.44 -6.61
C THR A 212 -13.68 -25.23 -5.94
N ALA A 213 -13.52 -25.09 -4.62
CA ALA A 213 -14.08 -23.95 -3.88
C ALA A 213 -13.50 -22.61 -4.36
N TYR A 214 -12.18 -22.52 -4.60
CA TYR A 214 -11.58 -21.31 -5.16
C TYR A 214 -12.06 -21.02 -6.60
N ALA A 215 -12.27 -22.02 -7.43
CA ALA A 215 -12.82 -21.84 -8.77
C ALA A 215 -14.27 -21.27 -8.75
N GLU A 216 -15.10 -21.71 -7.80
CA GLU A 216 -16.45 -21.14 -7.61
C GLU A 216 -16.41 -19.71 -7.05
N ILE A 217 -15.45 -19.40 -6.17
CA ILE A 217 -15.21 -18.03 -5.70
C ILE A 217 -14.81 -17.13 -6.87
N ASP A 218 -13.85 -17.55 -7.71
CA ASP A 218 -13.41 -16.81 -8.90
C ASP A 218 -14.59 -16.49 -9.83
N LYS A 219 -15.37 -17.50 -10.18
CA LYS A 219 -16.55 -17.36 -11.03
C LYS A 219 -17.57 -16.38 -10.45
N THR A 220 -17.79 -16.42 -9.13
CA THR A 220 -18.74 -15.55 -8.43
C THR A 220 -18.27 -14.10 -8.47
N VAL A 221 -16.98 -13.85 -8.17
CA VAL A 221 -16.39 -12.52 -8.19
C VAL A 221 -16.41 -11.94 -9.60
N ARG A 222 -15.93 -12.68 -10.62
CA ARG A 222 -15.90 -12.22 -12.02
C ARG A 222 -17.29 -11.81 -12.52
N LYS A 223 -18.33 -12.55 -12.18
CA LYS A 223 -19.72 -12.23 -12.56
C LYS A 223 -20.19 -10.87 -12.03
N ASN A 224 -19.67 -10.43 -10.90
CA ASN A 224 -20.14 -9.23 -10.21
C ASN A 224 -19.13 -8.07 -10.22
N LEU A 225 -17.95 -8.28 -10.78
CA LEU A 225 -16.82 -7.36 -10.69
C LEU A 225 -17.15 -5.97 -11.27
N ASP A 226 -17.83 -5.94 -12.43
CA ASP A 226 -18.18 -4.73 -13.16
C ASP A 226 -19.12 -3.77 -12.39
N LYS A 227 -19.72 -4.22 -11.29
CA LYS A 227 -20.57 -3.37 -10.44
C LYS A 227 -19.77 -2.31 -9.71
N LEU A 228 -18.51 -2.59 -9.43
CA LEU A 228 -17.63 -1.76 -8.58
C LEU A 228 -16.32 -1.38 -9.27
N PHE A 229 -15.84 -2.19 -10.19
CA PHE A 229 -14.52 -2.02 -10.80
C PHE A 229 -14.65 -1.80 -12.30
N PRO A 230 -13.70 -1.07 -12.92
CA PRO A 230 -13.65 -0.91 -14.37
C PRO A 230 -13.46 -2.27 -15.05
N LYS A 231 -14.00 -2.39 -16.25
CA LYS A 231 -13.74 -3.56 -17.09
C LYS A 231 -12.28 -3.60 -17.53
N TYR A 232 -11.62 -4.69 -17.22
CA TYR A 232 -10.27 -5.02 -17.65
C TYR A 232 -10.28 -6.44 -18.23
N ASP A 233 -9.39 -6.69 -19.17
CA ASP A 233 -9.05 -8.05 -19.56
C ASP A 233 -8.13 -8.65 -18.49
N ILE A 234 -8.71 -9.52 -17.63
CA ILE A 234 -8.03 -10.12 -16.50
C ILE A 234 -7.79 -11.59 -16.81
N PRO A 235 -6.54 -11.99 -17.08
CA PRO A 235 -6.17 -13.37 -17.31
C PRO A 235 -6.60 -14.29 -16.16
N GLU A 236 -6.68 -15.57 -16.45
CA GLU A 236 -6.86 -16.57 -15.40
C GLU A 236 -5.65 -16.62 -14.47
N ILE A 237 -5.92 -16.80 -13.19
CA ILE A 237 -4.90 -17.01 -12.16
C ILE A 237 -4.83 -18.50 -11.81
N GLY A 238 -3.63 -19.06 -11.76
CA GLY A 238 -3.44 -20.40 -11.24
C GLY A 238 -3.60 -20.43 -9.71
N VAL A 239 -4.32 -21.42 -9.19
CA VAL A 239 -4.42 -21.64 -7.75
C VAL A 239 -3.72 -22.92 -7.37
N MET A 240 -2.82 -22.88 -6.38
CA MET A 240 -2.08 -24.04 -5.92
C MET A 240 -1.75 -23.96 -4.43
N GLU A 241 -1.45 -25.10 -3.83
CA GLU A 241 -0.87 -25.11 -2.49
C GLU A 241 0.53 -24.49 -2.47
N TRP A 242 0.86 -23.82 -1.38
CA TRP A 242 2.21 -23.31 -1.15
C TRP A 242 3.18 -24.49 -0.94
N PRO A 243 4.19 -24.67 -1.81
CA PRO A 243 5.13 -25.77 -1.66
C PRO A 243 5.90 -25.69 -0.33
N ASN A 244 5.99 -26.82 0.36
CA ASN A 244 6.73 -26.92 1.63
C ASN A 244 6.25 -25.92 2.70
N ALA A 245 4.95 -25.62 2.73
CA ALA A 245 4.38 -24.76 3.75
C ALA A 245 4.69 -25.26 5.17
N THR A 246 4.93 -24.33 6.09
CA THR A 246 5.21 -24.57 7.50
C THR A 246 4.19 -23.86 8.36
N ALA A 247 4.25 -24.03 9.68
CA ALA A 247 3.40 -23.31 10.62
C ALA A 247 3.61 -21.78 10.54
N THR A 248 4.77 -21.32 10.05
CA THR A 248 5.10 -19.91 9.91
C THR A 248 4.77 -19.33 8.53
N THR A 249 4.36 -20.18 7.56
CA THR A 249 3.96 -19.72 6.23
C THR A 249 2.68 -18.86 6.31
N PRO A 250 2.64 -17.70 5.61
CA PRO A 250 1.41 -16.88 5.53
C PRO A 250 0.21 -17.65 4.98
N PRO A 251 -1.02 -17.16 5.15
CA PRO A 251 -2.23 -17.82 4.64
C PRO A 251 -2.25 -18.03 3.13
N GLY A 252 -1.69 -17.08 2.39
CA GLY A 252 -1.57 -17.11 0.94
C GLY A 252 -0.57 -16.09 0.44
N MET A 253 -0.30 -16.14 -0.89
CA MET A 253 0.54 -15.18 -1.58
C MET A 253 0.23 -15.17 -3.08
N TYR A 254 0.17 -13.98 -3.66
CA TYR A 254 0.19 -13.78 -5.10
C TYR A 254 1.62 -13.83 -5.64
N LEU A 255 1.84 -14.56 -6.70
CA LEU A 255 3.09 -14.60 -7.45
C LEU A 255 2.87 -14.14 -8.89
N ASP A 256 3.53 -13.07 -9.24
CA ASP A 256 3.56 -12.56 -10.59
C ASP A 256 4.28 -13.52 -11.54
N LYS A 257 3.74 -13.69 -12.76
CA LYS A 257 4.31 -14.62 -13.77
C LYS A 257 5.77 -14.36 -14.13
N GLU A 258 6.22 -13.10 -14.01
CA GLU A 258 7.60 -12.73 -14.34
C GLU A 258 8.57 -12.99 -13.19
N SER A 259 8.03 -13.13 -11.96
CA SER A 259 8.81 -13.37 -10.75
C SER A 259 8.79 -14.82 -10.28
N ASN A 260 8.16 -15.74 -11.03
CA ASN A 260 8.04 -17.15 -10.66
C ASN A 260 8.42 -18.11 -11.79
N ALA A 261 8.72 -19.36 -11.44
CA ALA A 261 9.11 -20.43 -12.38
C ALA A 261 7.92 -21.07 -13.10
N TYR A 262 6.67 -20.72 -12.78
CA TYR A 262 5.48 -21.37 -13.35
C TYR A 262 5.03 -20.74 -14.68
N GLY A 263 5.57 -19.57 -15.05
CA GLY A 263 5.24 -18.88 -16.30
C GLY A 263 3.81 -18.33 -16.38
N LYS A 264 3.08 -18.30 -15.28
CA LYS A 264 1.73 -17.73 -15.13
C LYS A 264 1.56 -17.08 -13.77
N ASP A 265 0.56 -16.20 -13.65
CA ASP A 265 0.18 -15.63 -12.36
C ASP A 265 -0.40 -16.71 -11.46
N ILE A 266 0.05 -16.76 -10.19
CA ILE A 266 -0.30 -17.80 -9.23
C ILE A 266 -0.80 -17.18 -7.94
N PHE A 267 -1.88 -17.73 -7.41
CA PHE A 267 -2.27 -17.60 -6.03
C PHE A 267 -1.90 -18.89 -5.28
N GLN A 268 -0.98 -18.78 -4.33
CA GLN A 268 -0.61 -19.90 -3.45
C GLN A 268 -1.38 -19.79 -2.13
N PHE A 269 -2.01 -20.90 -1.70
CA PHE A 269 -2.66 -21.00 -0.41
C PHE A 269 -1.88 -21.90 0.54
N ASN A 270 -1.87 -21.57 1.84
CA ASN A 270 -1.25 -22.39 2.87
C ASN A 270 -2.11 -23.63 3.15
N PHE A 271 -1.49 -24.81 3.03
CA PHE A 271 -2.11 -26.11 3.33
C PHE A 271 -1.30 -26.88 4.39
N TYR A 272 -0.60 -26.16 5.26
CA TYR A 272 0.12 -26.77 6.38
C TYR A 272 -0.84 -27.53 7.29
N GLY A 273 -0.39 -28.72 7.78
CA GLY A 273 -1.23 -29.61 8.59
C GLY A 273 -2.36 -30.27 7.80
N LYS A 274 -2.34 -30.21 6.46
CA LYS A 274 -3.35 -30.77 5.55
C LYS A 274 -4.77 -30.31 5.90
N LYS A 275 -4.91 -29.05 6.25
CA LYS A 275 -6.21 -28.39 6.51
C LYS A 275 -6.20 -26.95 6.01
N HIS A 276 -7.33 -26.51 5.47
CA HIS A 276 -7.51 -25.15 4.99
C HIS A 276 -8.81 -24.58 5.54
N ASN A 277 -8.75 -23.39 6.15
CA ASN A 277 -9.88 -22.78 6.83
C ASN A 277 -10.87 -22.18 5.82
N LYS A 278 -12.11 -22.70 5.78
CA LYS A 278 -13.18 -22.22 4.90
C LYS A 278 -13.50 -20.73 5.12
N ARG A 279 -13.41 -20.25 6.38
CA ARG A 279 -13.69 -18.85 6.70
C ARG A 279 -12.69 -17.90 6.06
N SER A 280 -11.47 -18.36 5.77
CA SER A 280 -10.45 -17.52 5.15
C SER A 280 -10.53 -17.45 3.62
N MET A 281 -11.20 -18.38 2.95
CA MET A 281 -11.09 -18.55 1.51
C MET A 281 -11.56 -17.34 0.72
N GLU A 282 -12.69 -16.75 1.07
CA GLU A 282 -13.29 -15.65 0.30
C GLU A 282 -12.49 -14.35 0.42
N TRP A 283 -12.12 -13.92 1.64
CA TRP A 283 -11.33 -12.71 1.80
C TRP A 283 -9.91 -12.88 1.26
N LEU A 284 -9.31 -14.07 1.41
CA LEU A 284 -7.97 -14.37 0.92
C LEU A 284 -7.94 -14.35 -0.62
N TYR A 285 -8.97 -14.93 -1.27
CA TYR A 285 -9.10 -14.84 -2.72
C TYR A 285 -9.21 -13.38 -3.19
N MET A 286 -10.04 -12.57 -2.52
CA MET A 286 -10.19 -11.15 -2.86
C MET A 286 -8.87 -10.38 -2.68
N HIS A 287 -8.07 -10.75 -1.70
CA HIS A 287 -6.76 -10.14 -1.43
C HIS A 287 -5.72 -10.52 -2.49
N GLU A 288 -5.51 -11.82 -2.70
CA GLU A 288 -4.42 -12.33 -3.56
C GLU A 288 -4.79 -12.31 -5.05
N ALA A 289 -6.06 -12.57 -5.37
CA ALA A 289 -6.52 -12.69 -6.74
C ALA A 289 -7.29 -11.44 -7.20
N ILE A 290 -8.62 -11.54 -7.32
CA ILE A 290 -9.50 -10.52 -7.88
C ILE A 290 -10.49 -10.06 -6.82
N PRO A 291 -10.60 -8.75 -6.61
CA PRO A 291 -10.00 -7.60 -7.28
C PRO A 291 -8.67 -7.10 -6.66
N GLY A 292 -7.98 -7.94 -5.87
CA GLY A 292 -6.76 -7.62 -5.13
C GLY A 292 -5.50 -7.54 -5.98
N HIS A 293 -4.45 -8.21 -5.52
CA HIS A 293 -3.11 -8.11 -6.11
C HIS A 293 -3.09 -8.45 -7.59
N HIS A 294 -3.71 -9.56 -8.02
CA HIS A 294 -3.70 -9.96 -9.44
C HIS A 294 -4.26 -8.86 -10.35
N LEU A 295 -5.45 -8.31 -10.04
CA LEU A 295 -6.00 -7.20 -10.83
C LEU A 295 -5.10 -5.98 -10.81
N GLN A 296 -4.61 -5.57 -9.64
CA GLN A 296 -3.76 -4.38 -9.51
C GLN A 296 -2.47 -4.52 -10.34
N PHE A 297 -1.79 -5.66 -10.28
CA PHE A 297 -0.55 -5.89 -11.01
C PHE A 297 -0.79 -5.98 -12.53
N ILE A 298 -1.88 -6.58 -12.98
CA ILE A 298 -2.25 -6.59 -14.42
C ILE A 298 -2.48 -5.17 -14.93
N VAL A 299 -3.23 -4.34 -14.20
CA VAL A 299 -3.46 -2.94 -14.58
C VAL A 299 -2.14 -2.15 -14.59
N ARG A 300 -1.29 -2.32 -13.55
CA ARG A 300 0.02 -1.67 -13.46
C ARG A 300 0.93 -2.02 -14.64
N LYS A 301 0.98 -3.29 -15.05
CA LYS A 301 1.79 -3.74 -16.21
C LYS A 301 1.29 -3.15 -17.52
N ASN A 302 -0.03 -3.12 -17.71
CA ASN A 302 -0.65 -2.65 -18.94
C ASN A 302 -0.72 -1.11 -19.02
N ASN A 303 -0.48 -0.40 -17.92
CA ASN A 303 -0.50 1.05 -17.90
C ASN A 303 0.77 1.62 -18.55
N LYS A 304 0.66 2.04 -19.81
CA LYS A 304 1.75 2.67 -20.58
C LYS A 304 2.08 4.07 -20.10
N ASP A 305 1.13 4.75 -19.46
CA ASP A 305 1.26 6.11 -18.92
C ASP A 305 1.76 6.13 -17.47
N SER A 306 2.13 4.95 -16.94
CA SER A 306 2.66 4.85 -15.59
C SER A 306 3.92 5.69 -15.44
N SER A 307 4.13 6.20 -14.24
CA SER A 307 5.33 6.95 -13.88
C SER A 307 6.59 6.23 -14.33
N SER A 308 7.53 6.96 -14.89
CA SER A 308 8.86 6.44 -15.21
C SER A 308 9.61 5.92 -13.97
N LEU A 309 9.15 6.27 -12.76
CA LEU A 309 9.68 5.77 -11.48
C LEU A 309 9.17 4.38 -11.09
N LYS A 310 8.19 3.81 -11.79
CA LYS A 310 7.58 2.51 -11.44
C LYS A 310 8.57 1.34 -11.25
N ASN A 311 9.71 1.41 -11.92
CA ASN A 311 10.74 0.38 -11.87
C ASN A 311 11.85 0.70 -10.85
N THR A 312 11.77 1.86 -10.17
CA THR A 312 12.76 2.27 -9.17
C THR A 312 12.22 2.19 -7.75
N VAL A 313 10.88 2.19 -7.57
CA VAL A 313 10.25 2.18 -6.25
C VAL A 313 9.00 1.30 -6.24
N PHE A 314 8.84 0.54 -5.16
CA PHE A 314 7.63 -0.24 -4.86
C PHE A 314 6.96 0.30 -3.59
N TYR A 315 5.68 0.68 -3.69
CA TYR A 315 4.92 1.22 -2.56
C TYR A 315 4.07 0.14 -1.89
N PHE A 316 4.61 -0.48 -0.86
CA PHE A 316 3.91 -1.51 -0.07
C PHE A 316 2.55 -1.02 0.45
N GLY A 317 2.46 0.22 0.94
CA GLY A 317 1.21 0.79 1.42
C GLY A 317 0.12 0.88 0.35
N ASN A 318 0.49 1.11 -0.92
CA ASN A 318 -0.46 1.09 -2.04
C ASN A 318 -0.86 -0.34 -2.40
N ALA A 319 0.09 -1.27 -2.52
CA ALA A 319 -0.16 -2.65 -2.93
C ALA A 319 -0.98 -3.42 -1.87
N GLU A 320 -0.49 -3.50 -0.65
CA GLU A 320 -1.15 -4.23 0.44
C GLU A 320 -2.42 -3.50 0.92
N GLY A 321 -2.36 -2.16 0.91
CA GLY A 321 -3.54 -1.35 1.24
C GLY A 321 -4.69 -1.57 0.26
N TRP A 322 -4.42 -1.67 -1.03
CA TRP A 322 -5.42 -2.00 -2.05
C TRP A 322 -6.04 -3.37 -1.81
N ALA A 323 -5.20 -4.40 -1.64
CA ALA A 323 -5.66 -5.77 -1.41
C ALA A 323 -6.55 -5.87 -0.15
N CYS A 324 -6.16 -5.21 0.96
CA CYS A 324 -6.99 -5.13 2.17
C CYS A 324 -8.27 -4.29 1.99
N TYR A 325 -8.21 -3.23 1.20
CA TYR A 325 -9.36 -2.36 0.96
C TYR A 325 -10.46 -3.09 0.19
N VAL A 326 -10.09 -3.85 -0.84
CA VAL A 326 -11.08 -4.54 -1.69
C VAL A 326 -11.78 -5.69 -0.99
N GLU A 327 -11.22 -6.27 0.07
CA GLU A 327 -11.88 -7.27 0.90
C GLU A 327 -13.22 -6.78 1.49
N ASN A 328 -13.42 -5.46 1.60
CA ASN A 328 -14.67 -4.89 2.11
C ASN A 328 -15.86 -5.05 1.14
N PHE A 329 -15.62 -5.38 -0.12
CA PHE A 329 -16.65 -5.48 -1.15
C PHE A 329 -17.11 -6.92 -1.44
N GLY A 330 -16.84 -7.85 -0.53
CA GLY A 330 -17.21 -9.24 -0.73
C GLY A 330 -18.72 -9.43 -0.94
N LYS A 331 -19.57 -8.72 -0.19
CA LYS A 331 -21.03 -8.82 -0.35
C LYS A 331 -21.49 -8.36 -1.74
N GLU A 332 -20.97 -7.25 -2.20
CA GLU A 332 -21.29 -6.67 -3.51
C GLU A 332 -20.76 -7.55 -4.66
N THR A 333 -19.64 -8.24 -4.44
CA THR A 333 -19.08 -9.20 -5.41
C THR A 333 -19.72 -10.60 -5.31
N GLY A 334 -20.70 -10.81 -4.43
CA GLY A 334 -21.45 -12.05 -4.27
C GLY A 334 -20.86 -13.05 -3.27
N LEU A 335 -19.83 -12.63 -2.51
CA LEU A 335 -19.22 -13.39 -1.42
C LEU A 335 -19.85 -13.01 -0.07
N TYR A 336 -19.34 -13.58 1.02
CA TYR A 336 -19.81 -13.33 2.40
C TYR A 336 -21.31 -13.53 2.57
N GLN A 337 -21.85 -14.55 1.88
CA GLN A 337 -23.29 -14.89 1.94
C GLN A 337 -23.69 -15.55 3.25
N ASN A 338 -22.73 -16.02 4.03
CA ASN A 338 -22.94 -16.52 5.37
C ASN A 338 -22.06 -15.78 6.39
N ASP A 339 -22.50 -15.78 7.64
CA ASP A 339 -21.85 -15.03 8.71
C ASP A 339 -20.44 -15.57 9.03
N TYR A 340 -20.14 -16.84 8.74
CA TYR A 340 -18.81 -17.40 9.02
C TYR A 340 -17.75 -16.94 8.01
N THR A 341 -18.05 -16.90 6.72
CA THR A 341 -17.09 -16.36 5.74
C THR A 341 -16.92 -14.85 5.91
N TYR A 342 -17.97 -14.13 6.30
CA TYR A 342 -17.88 -12.71 6.67
C TYR A 342 -17.08 -12.49 7.95
N LEU A 343 -17.19 -13.40 8.95
CA LEU A 343 -16.38 -13.38 10.16
C LEU A 343 -14.89 -13.51 9.82
N GLY A 344 -14.52 -14.43 8.92
CA GLY A 344 -13.11 -14.66 8.55
C GLY A 344 -12.40 -13.39 8.04
N LYS A 345 -13.11 -12.52 7.33
CA LYS A 345 -12.60 -11.19 6.94
C LYS A 345 -12.30 -10.32 8.16
N TRP A 346 -13.18 -10.31 9.17
CA TRP A 346 -12.99 -9.51 10.39
C TRP A 346 -11.91 -10.08 11.31
N GLU A 347 -11.77 -11.41 11.37
CA GLU A 347 -10.67 -12.06 12.11
C GLU A 347 -9.31 -11.56 11.63
N TRP A 348 -9.11 -11.46 10.30
CA TRP A 348 -7.85 -10.94 9.74
C TRP A 348 -7.72 -9.42 9.83
N ASP A 349 -8.81 -8.68 9.72
CA ASP A 349 -8.79 -7.23 9.93
C ASP A 349 -8.41 -6.89 11.38
N LEU A 350 -8.82 -7.72 12.36
CA LEU A 350 -8.40 -7.60 13.77
C LEU A 350 -6.89 -7.80 13.92
N VAL A 351 -6.33 -8.85 13.33
CA VAL A 351 -4.87 -9.11 13.35
C VAL A 351 -4.11 -7.92 12.76
N ARG A 352 -4.53 -7.43 11.59
CA ARG A 352 -3.89 -6.26 10.94
C ARG A 352 -4.02 -4.98 11.77
N SER A 353 -5.12 -4.79 12.48
CA SER A 353 -5.32 -3.65 13.38
C SER A 353 -4.43 -3.75 14.61
N ALA A 354 -4.31 -4.94 15.21
CA ALA A 354 -3.44 -5.18 16.37
C ALA A 354 -1.95 -5.05 16.02
N ARG A 355 -1.54 -5.41 14.79
CA ARG A 355 -0.17 -5.16 14.29
C ARG A 355 0.25 -3.70 14.45
N LEU A 356 -0.65 -2.73 14.19
CA LEU A 356 -0.35 -1.30 14.34
C LEU A 356 0.07 -0.96 15.78
N VAL A 357 -0.60 -1.56 16.76
CA VAL A 357 -0.31 -1.30 18.18
C VAL A 357 0.95 -2.01 18.62
N MET A 358 1.09 -3.29 18.29
CA MET A 358 2.21 -4.10 18.75
C MET A 358 3.53 -3.67 18.10
N GLU A 359 3.52 -3.33 16.82
CA GLU A 359 4.73 -2.91 16.10
C GLU A 359 5.26 -1.57 16.64
N VAL A 360 4.37 -0.57 16.78
CA VAL A 360 4.75 0.69 17.43
C VAL A 360 5.17 0.46 18.89
N GLY A 361 4.47 -0.45 19.57
CA GLY A 361 4.84 -0.88 20.93
C GLY A 361 6.27 -1.38 21.02
N ILE A 362 6.67 -2.28 20.11
CA ILE A 362 8.01 -2.88 20.10
C ILE A 362 9.08 -1.86 19.69
N HIS A 363 8.90 -1.23 18.51
CA HIS A 363 9.95 -0.41 17.90
C HIS A 363 10.07 1.00 18.46
N TYR A 364 8.97 1.56 18.97
CA TYR A 364 8.93 2.96 19.44
C TYR A 364 8.77 3.09 20.95
N TYR A 365 7.94 2.24 21.59
CA TYR A 365 7.74 2.26 23.05
C TYR A 365 8.55 1.23 23.82
N GLY A 366 9.37 0.40 23.15
CA GLY A 366 10.25 -0.56 23.77
C GLY A 366 9.54 -1.72 24.46
N TRP A 367 8.39 -2.16 23.91
CA TRP A 367 7.71 -3.34 24.44
C TRP A 367 8.55 -4.60 24.26
N SER A 368 8.60 -5.43 25.29
CA SER A 368 9.16 -6.77 25.17
C SER A 368 8.22 -7.68 24.37
N LYS A 369 8.75 -8.83 23.92
CA LYS A 369 7.97 -9.88 23.26
C LYS A 369 6.80 -10.35 24.14
N GLU A 370 7.02 -10.50 25.44
CA GLU A 370 6.01 -10.92 26.42
C GLU A 370 4.88 -9.90 26.50
N LYS A 371 5.20 -8.59 26.50
CA LYS A 371 4.19 -7.53 26.51
C LYS A 371 3.38 -7.52 25.21
N ALA A 372 4.01 -7.73 24.06
CA ALA A 372 3.31 -7.86 22.79
C ALA A 372 2.41 -9.10 22.77
N LEU A 373 2.87 -10.23 23.30
CA LEU A 373 2.08 -11.46 23.43
C LEU A 373 0.91 -11.28 24.41
N GLN A 374 1.11 -10.56 25.51
CA GLN A 374 0.01 -10.21 26.42
C GLN A 374 -1.04 -9.38 25.71
N TYR A 375 -0.62 -8.34 24.96
CA TYR A 375 -1.54 -7.51 24.16
C TYR A 375 -2.34 -8.35 23.15
N TRP A 376 -1.67 -9.33 22.48
CA TRP A 376 -2.33 -10.26 21.58
C TRP A 376 -3.45 -11.03 22.30
N LYS A 377 -3.13 -11.69 23.41
CA LYS A 377 -4.08 -12.51 24.19
C LYS A 377 -5.26 -11.71 24.73
N GLU A 378 -5.05 -10.44 25.07
CA GLU A 378 -6.12 -9.55 25.56
C GLU A 378 -7.05 -9.05 24.44
N ASN A 379 -6.59 -9.03 23.19
CA ASN A 379 -7.31 -8.38 22.11
C ASN A 379 -7.69 -9.28 20.94
N ILE A 380 -7.06 -10.44 20.76
CA ILE A 380 -7.30 -11.38 19.66
C ILE A 380 -7.62 -12.75 20.22
N ALA A 381 -8.89 -13.10 20.22
CA ALA A 381 -9.31 -14.42 20.64
C ALA A 381 -9.27 -15.42 19.46
N GLY A 382 -9.02 -16.69 19.76
CA GLY A 382 -9.12 -17.81 18.82
C GLY A 382 -8.05 -17.87 17.72
N GLN A 383 -6.93 -17.15 17.85
CA GLN A 383 -5.83 -17.16 16.89
C GLN A 383 -4.46 -17.24 17.57
N ASP A 384 -4.38 -17.87 18.73
CA ASP A 384 -3.13 -17.95 19.51
C ASP A 384 -2.03 -18.75 18.79
N GLU A 385 -2.40 -19.67 17.90
CA GLU A 385 -1.46 -20.49 17.13
C GLU A 385 -0.58 -19.66 16.17
N ILE A 386 -0.99 -18.45 15.81
CA ILE A 386 -0.21 -17.55 14.93
C ILE A 386 0.48 -16.43 15.69
N ALA A 387 0.24 -16.25 16.99
CA ALA A 387 0.73 -15.12 17.78
C ALA A 387 2.25 -14.97 17.75
N ASP A 388 2.99 -16.06 17.99
CA ASP A 388 4.46 -16.04 18.00
C ASP A 388 5.04 -15.68 16.63
N ARG A 389 4.49 -16.24 15.56
CA ARG A 389 4.85 -15.92 14.18
C ARG A 389 4.65 -14.43 13.90
N GLU A 390 3.49 -13.88 14.25
CA GLU A 390 3.15 -12.48 14.00
C GLU A 390 4.05 -11.54 14.79
N ILE A 391 4.32 -11.82 16.06
CA ILE A 391 5.21 -11.01 16.91
C ILE A 391 6.65 -11.08 16.38
N THR A 392 7.14 -12.27 16.01
CA THR A 392 8.47 -12.43 15.43
C THR A 392 8.62 -11.65 14.14
N ARG A 393 7.61 -11.71 13.25
CA ARG A 393 7.57 -10.95 12.01
C ARG A 393 7.66 -9.45 12.26
N ILE A 394 6.77 -8.88 13.08
CA ILE A 394 6.76 -7.44 13.33
C ILE A 394 8.00 -6.96 14.08
N THR A 395 8.66 -7.82 14.87
CA THR A 395 9.91 -7.49 15.54
C THR A 395 11.07 -7.35 14.55
N ASN A 396 11.11 -8.17 13.50
CA ASN A 396 12.20 -8.18 12.51
C ASN A 396 11.94 -7.22 11.33
N TRP A 397 10.69 -6.96 10.97
CA TRP A 397 10.28 -6.24 9.78
C TRP A 397 9.66 -4.88 10.13
N ALA A 398 10.49 -3.99 10.67
CA ALA A 398 10.06 -2.68 11.15
C ALA A 398 9.34 -1.86 10.07
N GLY A 399 8.12 -1.43 10.32
CA GLY A 399 7.28 -0.63 9.43
C GLY A 399 6.41 -1.43 8.47
N GLN A 400 6.81 -2.66 8.10
CA GLN A 400 6.16 -3.40 7.02
C GLN A 400 4.72 -3.79 7.36
N ALA A 401 4.47 -4.27 8.58
CA ALA A 401 3.14 -4.74 8.94
C ALA A 401 2.09 -3.61 9.04
N LEU A 402 2.54 -2.35 9.07
CA LEU A 402 1.66 -1.18 9.08
C LEU A 402 0.99 -0.93 7.73
N CYS A 403 1.66 -1.30 6.63
CA CYS A 403 1.23 -0.98 5.26
C CYS A 403 -0.17 -1.52 4.92
N TYR A 404 -0.55 -2.67 5.45
CA TYR A 404 -1.85 -3.30 5.24
C TYR A 404 -3.01 -2.40 5.71
N LYS A 405 -3.08 -2.14 6.98
CA LYS A 405 -4.20 -1.42 7.60
C LYS A 405 -4.15 0.08 7.31
N ILE A 406 -2.98 0.71 7.46
CA ILE A 406 -2.81 2.14 7.14
C ILE A 406 -3.07 2.39 5.66
N GLY A 407 -2.55 1.52 4.78
CA GLY A 407 -2.83 1.59 3.35
C GLY A 407 -4.32 1.52 3.04
N ALA A 408 -5.03 0.51 3.57
CA ALA A 408 -6.47 0.33 3.34
C ALA A 408 -7.31 1.53 3.82
N LEU A 409 -7.00 2.07 5.01
CA LEU A 409 -7.69 3.25 5.55
C LEU A 409 -7.43 4.50 4.70
N THR A 410 -6.19 4.67 4.21
CA THR A 410 -5.81 5.78 3.35
C THR A 410 -6.50 5.68 1.98
N ILE A 411 -6.50 4.50 1.37
CA ILE A 411 -7.22 4.24 0.11
C ILE A 411 -8.71 4.51 0.26
N LYS A 412 -9.34 4.03 1.34
CA LYS A 412 -10.74 4.36 1.65
C LYS A 412 -10.98 5.86 1.73
N LYS A 413 -10.07 6.61 2.36
CA LYS A 413 -10.15 8.07 2.44
C LYS A 413 -10.04 8.73 1.07
N ILE A 414 -9.12 8.28 0.21
CA ILE A 414 -8.98 8.76 -1.17
C ILE A 414 -10.26 8.51 -1.97
N VAL A 415 -10.80 7.28 -1.92
CA VAL A 415 -12.06 6.94 -2.61
C VAL A 415 -13.22 7.82 -2.14
N ASN A 416 -13.37 8.01 -0.83
CA ASN A 416 -14.41 8.86 -0.27
C ASN A 416 -14.29 10.32 -0.71
N GLN A 417 -13.06 10.87 -0.78
CA GLN A 417 -12.82 12.22 -1.28
C GLN A 417 -13.22 12.33 -2.76
N ARG A 418 -12.83 11.37 -3.59
CA ARG A 418 -13.18 11.34 -5.02
C ARG A 418 -14.69 11.27 -5.25
N ILE A 419 -15.38 10.41 -4.51
CA ILE A 419 -16.85 10.32 -4.57
C ILE A 419 -17.49 11.65 -4.13
N LYS A 420 -16.97 12.29 -3.08
CA LYS A 420 -17.44 13.61 -2.64
C LYS A 420 -17.24 14.69 -3.72
N HIS A 421 -16.23 14.55 -4.57
CA HIS A 421 -15.96 15.45 -5.69
C HIS A 421 -16.70 15.03 -6.99
N GLY A 422 -17.59 14.04 -6.93
CA GLY A 422 -18.48 13.67 -8.04
C GLY A 422 -18.09 12.44 -8.84
N ASP A 423 -17.00 11.75 -8.48
CA ASP A 423 -16.67 10.49 -9.13
C ASP A 423 -17.65 9.38 -8.74
N SER A 424 -17.92 8.47 -9.67
CA SER A 424 -18.50 7.17 -9.32
C SER A 424 -17.48 6.31 -8.60
N ILE A 425 -17.94 5.28 -7.87
CA ILE A 425 -17.06 4.28 -7.24
C ILE A 425 -16.11 3.63 -8.28
N ILE A 426 -16.62 3.34 -9.48
CA ILE A 426 -15.84 2.77 -10.58
C ILE A 426 -14.74 3.74 -11.05
N ALA A 427 -15.04 5.03 -11.13
CA ALA A 427 -14.06 6.06 -11.50
C ALA A 427 -12.98 6.22 -10.42
N ALA A 428 -13.36 6.19 -9.14
CA ALA A 428 -12.43 6.24 -8.02
C ALA A 428 -11.50 5.01 -7.98
N HIS A 429 -12.04 3.80 -8.20
CA HIS A 429 -11.23 2.57 -8.29
C HIS A 429 -10.32 2.58 -9.52
N ARG A 430 -10.78 3.07 -10.67
CA ARG A 430 -9.93 3.25 -11.85
C ARG A 430 -8.74 4.15 -11.56
N TYR A 431 -8.97 5.27 -10.89
CA TYR A 431 -7.91 6.19 -10.50
C TYR A 431 -6.83 5.50 -9.66
N LEU A 432 -7.23 4.75 -8.63
CA LEU A 432 -6.29 4.04 -7.77
C LEU A 432 -5.51 2.94 -8.50
N LEU A 433 -6.18 2.16 -9.34
CA LEU A 433 -5.55 1.10 -10.12
C LEU A 433 -4.54 1.66 -11.13
N THR A 434 -4.87 2.78 -11.80
CA THR A 434 -3.95 3.41 -12.76
C THR A 434 -2.78 4.14 -12.10
N HIS A 435 -2.89 4.47 -10.80
CA HIS A 435 -1.85 5.12 -10.01
C HIS A 435 -1.30 4.22 -8.89
N SER A 436 -1.32 2.91 -9.10
CA SER A 436 -0.83 1.95 -8.10
C SER A 436 0.69 2.02 -7.86
N ASP A 437 1.42 2.71 -8.73
CA ASP A 437 2.84 3.02 -8.62
C ASP A 437 3.14 4.42 -8.03
N PHE A 438 2.16 5.02 -7.32
CA PHE A 438 2.33 6.30 -6.63
C PHE A 438 2.26 6.14 -5.10
N PRO A 439 2.98 6.97 -4.33
CA PRO A 439 2.85 6.98 -2.88
C PRO A 439 1.45 7.47 -2.48
N LEU A 440 0.84 6.81 -1.50
CA LEU A 440 -0.51 7.13 -1.05
C LEU A 440 -0.65 8.59 -0.56
N GLN A 441 0.41 9.16 0.05
CA GLN A 441 0.40 10.55 0.49
C GLN A 441 0.22 11.52 -0.67
N VAL A 442 0.83 11.24 -1.82
CA VAL A 442 0.69 12.08 -3.03
C VAL A 442 -0.74 11.98 -3.56
N LEU A 443 -1.28 10.76 -3.65
CA LEU A 443 -2.66 10.57 -4.11
C LEU A 443 -3.67 11.24 -3.16
N LEU A 444 -3.48 11.09 -1.85
CA LEU A 444 -4.36 11.69 -0.83
C LEU A 444 -4.40 13.21 -0.89
N ASN A 445 -3.26 13.85 -1.11
CA ASN A 445 -3.15 15.32 -1.11
C ASN A 445 -3.58 15.96 -2.43
N LYS A 446 -3.73 15.18 -3.51
CA LYS A 446 -4.02 15.68 -4.87
C LYS A 446 -5.36 15.17 -5.44
N THR A 447 -6.12 14.49 -4.58
CA THR A 447 -7.51 14.12 -4.84
C THR A 447 -8.49 15.28 -4.49
#